data_1f98a967461bf04e17e1941217c6a4f9
#
_entry.id   1f98a967461bf04e17e1941217c6a4f9
#
_cell.length_a   1.000
_cell.length_b   1.000
_cell.length_c   1.000
_cell.angle_alpha   90.00
_cell.angle_beta   90.00
_cell.angle_gamma   90.00
#
_symmetry.space_group_name_H-M   'P 1'
#
loop_
_entity.id
_entity.type
_entity.pdbx_description
1 polymer ?
#
loop_
_entity_poly.entity_id
_entity_poly.type
_entity_poly.pdbx_seq_one_letter_code
_entity_poly.pdbx_strand_id
1 'polypeptide(L)'
;MFCIIPLSFILFICNRIIGLYLYLPFTKLAILDNGTNKKQAIFALSIKLLQFIMGKDFQIPTSETIESLIGKGLYQIWDALCFLIEHKYEMERLWNNGGRKWKYEYKYRRGGKTLCALYAKENSFGFMVILGKGERDKFEMQRELFSKEVQTLYDEATVYYDGKWIMFELRNTGLFSDIERLLEIKRLPNRKLLS
;
A
#
# COMPACT_ATOMS: atom_id res chain seq x y z
N MET A 1 31.03 20.06 15.21
CA MET A 1 31.81 19.66 14.01
C MET A 1 30.76 19.19 12.99
N PHE A 2 30.29 20.10 12.13
CA PHE A 2 29.23 19.80 11.14
C PHE A 2 29.91 19.26 9.90
N CYS A 3 29.60 18.02 9.55
CA CYS A 3 30.11 17.35 8.34
C CYS A 3 29.39 17.96 7.12
N ILE A 4 30.10 18.79 6.38
CA ILE A 4 29.60 19.40 5.11
C ILE A 4 29.74 18.31 4.04
N ILE A 5 28.64 17.69 3.65
CA ILE A 5 28.60 16.78 2.51
C ILE A 5 28.76 17.62 1.23
N PRO A 6 29.74 17.37 0.38
CA PRO A 6 29.95 18.17 -0.84
C PRO A 6 28.80 17.99 -1.83
N LEU A 7 28.41 19.10 -2.45
CA LEU A 7 27.28 19.21 -3.38
C LEU A 7 27.34 18.20 -4.55
N SER A 8 28.54 17.77 -4.93
CA SER A 8 28.81 16.73 -5.94
C SER A 8 28.30 15.34 -5.52
N PHE A 9 28.25 15.06 -4.21
CA PHE A 9 27.78 13.77 -3.70
C PHE A 9 26.26 13.68 -3.69
N ILE A 10 25.57 14.80 -3.45
CA ILE A 10 24.11 14.90 -3.53
C ILE A 10 23.61 14.75 -4.96
N LEU A 11 24.32 15.36 -5.94
CA LEU A 11 24.04 15.22 -7.37
C LEU A 11 24.28 13.80 -7.89
N PHE A 12 25.27 13.09 -7.35
CA PHE A 12 25.58 11.70 -7.75
C PHE A 12 24.53 10.70 -7.25
N ILE A 13 23.97 10.91 -6.07
CA ILE A 13 22.89 10.07 -5.51
C ILE A 13 21.60 10.31 -6.28
N CYS A 14 21.26 11.55 -6.64
CA CYS A 14 20.09 11.87 -7.46
C CYS A 14 20.14 11.22 -8.85
N ASN A 15 21.31 11.16 -9.49
CA ASN A 15 21.44 10.57 -10.83
C ASN A 15 21.33 9.03 -10.86
N ARG A 16 21.54 8.35 -9.74
CA ARG A 16 21.49 6.88 -9.67
C ARG A 16 20.13 6.31 -9.23
N ILE A 17 19.30 7.14 -8.59
CA ILE A 17 17.99 6.72 -8.06
C ILE A 17 16.84 7.07 -9.01
N ILE A 18 17.02 8.10 -9.82
CA ILE A 18 15.97 8.58 -10.74
C ILE A 18 16.50 8.52 -12.16
N GLY A 19 16.25 7.42 -12.88
CA GLY A 19 16.51 7.30 -14.31
C GLY A 19 15.61 8.20 -15.17
N LEU A 20 15.38 9.45 -14.75
CA LEU A 20 14.65 10.46 -15.50
C LEU A 20 15.62 11.58 -15.89
N TYR A 21 15.99 11.62 -17.17
CA TYR A 21 16.59 12.78 -17.81
C TYR A 21 15.57 13.91 -17.91
N LEU A 22 15.50 14.78 -16.90
CA LEU A 22 14.88 16.07 -17.05
C LEU A 22 15.96 17.05 -17.53
N TYR A 23 16.04 17.23 -18.84
CA TYR A 23 16.77 18.31 -19.47
C TYR A 23 16.02 19.61 -19.20
N LEU A 24 16.35 20.30 -18.11
CA LEU A 24 15.98 21.69 -17.93
C LEU A 24 17.11 22.55 -18.52
N PRO A 25 16.82 23.45 -19.45
CA PRO A 25 17.85 24.29 -20.04
C PRO A 25 18.39 25.27 -18.97
N PHE A 26 19.68 25.12 -18.67
CA PHE A 26 20.44 25.90 -17.69
C PHE A 26 20.55 27.40 -18.03
N THR A 27 19.98 27.83 -19.14
CA THR A 27 20.15 29.19 -19.70
C THR A 27 19.22 30.27 -19.12
N LYS A 28 18.29 29.96 -18.23
CA LYS A 28 17.40 30.96 -17.61
C LYS A 28 17.69 31.28 -16.14
N LEU A 29 18.73 30.73 -15.53
CA LEU A 29 19.08 30.98 -14.13
C LEU A 29 20.20 32.02 -13.93
N ALA A 30 20.60 32.71 -14.97
CA ALA A 30 21.80 33.57 -14.98
C ALA A 30 21.57 35.05 -14.65
N ILE A 31 20.38 35.49 -14.29
CA ILE A 31 20.13 36.88 -13.97
C ILE A 31 19.36 37.02 -12.66
N LEU A 32 20.05 36.95 -11.54
CA LEU A 32 19.68 37.64 -10.28
C LEU A 32 20.93 37.71 -9.41
N ASP A 33 21.54 38.86 -9.45
CA ASP A 33 22.72 39.22 -8.69
C ASP A 33 22.31 39.56 -7.23
N ASN A 34 22.99 38.94 -6.30
CA ASN A 34 23.40 39.31 -4.95
C ASN A 34 23.54 38.09 -4.03
N GLY A 35 24.77 37.82 -3.64
CA GLY A 35 25.27 36.52 -3.08
C GLY A 35 24.59 35.87 -1.90
N THR A 36 23.70 36.55 -1.15
CA THR A 36 22.97 35.99 0.00
C THR A 36 21.59 35.43 -0.38
N ASN A 37 20.88 36.11 -1.28
CA ASN A 37 19.56 35.66 -1.73
C ASN A 37 19.60 34.37 -2.60
N LYS A 38 20.70 34.18 -3.32
CA LYS A 38 20.86 33.02 -4.20
C LYS A 38 21.02 31.71 -3.43
N LYS A 39 21.75 31.73 -2.32
CA LYS A 39 21.91 30.57 -1.43
C LYS A 39 20.58 30.21 -0.73
N GLN A 40 19.82 31.21 -0.30
CA GLN A 40 18.49 30.99 0.30
C GLN A 40 17.47 30.48 -0.71
N ALA A 41 17.47 30.99 -1.94
CA ALA A 41 16.59 30.50 -3.00
C ALA A 41 16.90 29.06 -3.42
N ILE A 42 18.20 28.71 -3.56
CA ILE A 42 18.62 27.32 -3.85
C ILE A 42 18.25 26.40 -2.70
N PHE A 43 18.43 26.80 -1.45
CA PHE A 43 18.04 26.03 -0.28
C PHE A 43 16.52 25.83 -0.19
N ALA A 44 15.73 26.88 -0.44
CA ALA A 44 14.27 26.78 -0.51
C ALA A 44 13.77 25.89 -1.66
N LEU A 45 14.43 25.93 -2.82
CA LEU A 45 14.13 25.05 -3.94
C LEU A 45 14.48 23.58 -3.63
N SER A 46 15.62 23.35 -2.97
CA SER A 46 16.03 21.99 -2.56
C SER A 46 15.08 21.41 -1.52
N ILE A 47 14.58 22.22 -0.55
CA ILE A 47 13.55 21.78 0.41
C ILE A 47 12.24 21.45 -0.31
N LYS A 48 11.77 22.32 -1.23
CA LYS A 48 10.56 22.03 -2.02
C LYS A 48 10.71 20.78 -2.91
N LEU A 49 11.89 20.58 -3.49
CA LEU A 49 12.20 19.40 -4.27
C LEU A 49 12.28 18.15 -3.39
N LEU A 50 12.89 18.25 -2.19
CA LEU A 50 12.88 17.16 -1.20
C LEU A 50 11.45 16.83 -0.76
N GLN A 51 10.62 17.82 -0.46
CA GLN A 51 9.20 17.65 -0.11
C GLN A 51 8.40 17.06 -1.27
N PHE A 52 8.73 17.39 -2.51
CA PHE A 52 8.12 16.80 -3.71
C PHE A 52 8.59 15.34 -3.93
N ILE A 53 9.87 15.05 -3.69
CA ILE A 53 10.47 13.70 -3.83
C ILE A 53 10.06 12.78 -2.67
N MET A 54 9.96 13.30 -1.44
CA MET A 54 9.51 12.55 -0.26
C MET A 54 7.99 12.32 -0.25
N GLY A 55 7.26 12.90 -1.21
CA GLY A 55 5.81 12.90 -1.24
C GLY A 55 5.24 13.81 -0.13
N LYS A 56 3.98 14.21 -0.27
CA LYS A 56 3.23 14.81 0.85
C LYS A 56 3.34 13.86 2.02
N ASP A 57 3.74 14.36 3.20
CA ASP A 57 3.82 13.57 4.43
C ASP A 57 2.56 12.69 4.55
N PHE A 58 2.74 11.38 4.31
CA PHE A 58 1.65 10.44 4.43
C PHE A 58 1.29 10.34 5.90
N GLN A 59 0.15 10.92 6.27
CA GLN A 59 -0.35 10.81 7.63
C GLN A 59 -1.09 9.48 7.79
N ILE A 60 -0.66 8.70 8.77
CA ILE A 60 -1.34 7.47 9.17
C ILE A 60 -2.76 7.83 9.61
N PRO A 61 -3.80 7.28 8.97
CA PRO A 61 -5.18 7.60 9.34
C PRO A 61 -5.52 7.01 10.71
N THR A 62 -6.36 7.74 11.46
CA THR A 62 -6.98 7.21 12.68
C THR A 62 -8.21 6.37 12.31
N SER A 63 -8.75 5.62 13.29
CA SER A 63 -10.01 4.87 13.14
C SER A 63 -11.15 5.78 12.70
N GLU A 64 -11.26 6.96 13.31
CA GLU A 64 -12.28 7.96 12.99
C GLU A 64 -12.11 8.50 11.55
N THR A 65 -10.87 8.63 11.09
CA THR A 65 -10.59 9.03 9.70
C THR A 65 -11.10 8.00 8.71
N ILE A 66 -10.88 6.71 8.98
CA ILE A 66 -11.36 5.61 8.12
C ILE A 66 -12.89 5.50 8.21
N GLU A 67 -13.47 5.53 9.41
CA GLU A 67 -14.93 5.50 9.60
C GLU A 67 -15.62 6.65 8.86
N SER A 68 -15.10 7.87 9.00
CA SER A 68 -15.62 9.05 8.29
C SER A 68 -15.50 8.91 6.77
N LEU A 69 -14.45 8.25 6.27
CA LEU A 69 -14.21 8.08 4.85
C LEU A 69 -15.13 7.04 4.20
N ILE A 70 -15.25 5.86 4.82
CA ILE A 70 -16.01 4.74 4.23
C ILE A 70 -17.45 4.66 4.73
N GLY A 71 -17.78 5.36 5.80
CA GLY A 71 -19.09 5.33 6.47
C GLY A 71 -19.19 4.26 7.55
N LYS A 72 -19.97 4.54 8.60
CA LYS A 72 -20.09 3.71 9.82
C LYS A 72 -20.42 2.24 9.54
N GLY A 73 -21.36 1.97 8.62
CA GLY A 73 -21.77 0.59 8.30
C GLY A 73 -20.65 -0.23 7.67
N LEU A 74 -19.91 0.35 6.72
CA LEU A 74 -18.75 -0.30 6.09
C LEU A 74 -17.57 -0.39 7.06
N TYR A 75 -17.41 0.57 7.97
CA TYR A 75 -16.37 0.53 8.98
C TYR A 75 -16.54 -0.65 9.95
N GLN A 76 -17.76 -0.99 10.33
CA GLN A 76 -18.03 -2.18 11.16
C GLN A 76 -17.57 -3.48 10.46
N ILE A 77 -17.78 -3.57 9.13
CA ILE A 77 -17.34 -4.73 8.35
C ILE A 77 -15.80 -4.74 8.23
N TRP A 78 -15.19 -3.58 8.00
CA TRP A 78 -13.74 -3.39 8.00
C TRP A 78 -13.11 -3.85 9.30
N ASP A 79 -13.62 -3.38 10.43
CA ASP A 79 -13.12 -3.70 11.76
C ASP A 79 -13.28 -5.19 12.08
N ALA A 80 -14.44 -5.77 11.77
CA ALA A 80 -14.67 -7.21 11.91
C ALA A 80 -13.70 -8.05 11.03
N LEU A 81 -13.38 -7.60 9.83
CA LEU A 81 -12.39 -8.27 8.98
C LEU A 81 -10.97 -8.15 9.54
N CYS A 82 -10.60 -6.99 10.05
CA CYS A 82 -9.33 -6.79 10.75
C CYS A 82 -9.22 -7.71 11.96
N PHE A 83 -10.28 -7.79 12.77
CA PHE A 83 -10.35 -8.69 13.91
C PHE A 83 -10.17 -10.16 13.52
N LEU A 84 -10.86 -10.63 12.47
CA LEU A 84 -10.73 -11.99 11.95
C LEU A 84 -9.28 -12.31 11.56
N ILE A 85 -8.60 -11.38 10.87
CA ILE A 85 -7.21 -11.56 10.44
C ILE A 85 -6.28 -11.57 11.67
N GLU A 86 -6.43 -10.60 12.57
CA GLU A 86 -5.56 -10.41 13.73
C GLU A 86 -5.74 -11.51 14.78
N HIS A 87 -6.91 -12.14 14.83
CA HIS A 87 -7.14 -13.28 15.71
C HIS A 87 -6.33 -14.52 15.29
N LYS A 88 -6.15 -14.75 13.99
CA LYS A 88 -5.45 -15.91 13.43
C LYS A 88 -3.98 -15.65 13.10
N TYR A 89 -3.64 -14.41 12.78
CA TYR A 89 -2.31 -14.07 12.26
C TYR A 89 -1.64 -12.98 13.10
N GLU A 90 -0.40 -13.26 13.48
CA GLU A 90 0.51 -12.24 14.02
C GLU A 90 1.31 -11.64 12.87
N MET A 91 0.98 -10.40 12.49
CA MET A 91 1.52 -9.70 11.33
C MET A 91 1.94 -8.27 11.67
N GLU A 92 2.90 -7.76 10.92
CA GLU A 92 3.19 -6.33 10.83
C GLU A 92 2.04 -5.65 10.11
N ARG A 93 1.63 -4.48 10.60
CA ARG A 93 0.55 -3.67 10.04
C ARG A 93 1.13 -2.39 9.47
N LEU A 94 0.92 -2.16 8.17
CA LEU A 94 1.51 -1.04 7.46
C LEU A 94 0.44 -0.24 6.73
N TRP A 95 0.42 1.06 7.01
CA TRP A 95 -0.36 2.01 6.26
C TRP A 95 0.45 2.59 5.10
N ASN A 96 -0.17 2.72 3.94
CA ASN A 96 0.40 3.35 2.76
C ASN A 96 -0.64 4.24 2.07
N ASN A 97 -0.16 5.05 1.14
CA ASN A 97 -1.03 5.71 0.18
C ASN A 97 -1.66 4.65 -0.75
N GLY A 98 -2.97 4.71 -0.95
CA GLY A 98 -3.73 3.74 -1.76
C GLY A 98 -3.53 3.86 -3.28
N GLY A 99 -2.69 4.77 -3.75
CA GLY A 99 -2.41 5.00 -5.15
C GLY A 99 -3.50 5.79 -5.87
N ARG A 100 -3.77 5.46 -7.16
CA ARG A 100 -4.68 6.28 -7.99
C ARG A 100 -6.16 6.08 -7.68
N LYS A 101 -6.56 4.88 -7.26
CA LYS A 101 -7.97 4.49 -7.08
C LYS A 101 -8.44 4.57 -5.63
N TRP A 102 -7.52 4.46 -4.68
CA TRP A 102 -7.79 4.37 -3.26
C TRP A 102 -7.04 5.46 -2.50
N LYS A 103 -7.62 5.92 -1.40
CA LYS A 103 -6.98 6.95 -0.57
C LYS A 103 -5.96 6.34 0.38
N TYR A 104 -6.31 5.22 0.98
CA TYR A 104 -5.46 4.50 1.93
C TYR A 104 -5.34 3.02 1.55
N GLU A 105 -4.18 2.44 1.88
CA GLU A 105 -3.89 1.03 1.82
C GLU A 105 -3.39 0.56 3.19
N TYR A 106 -3.96 -0.52 3.73
CA TYR A 106 -3.60 -1.13 4.99
C TYR A 106 -3.18 -2.58 4.77
N LYS A 107 -1.90 -2.87 4.93
CA LYS A 107 -1.29 -4.18 4.65
C LYS A 107 -1.00 -4.96 5.90
N TYR A 108 -1.28 -6.26 5.84
CA TYR A 108 -0.77 -7.26 6.77
C TYR A 108 0.43 -7.98 6.14
N ARG A 109 1.61 -7.84 6.76
CA ARG A 109 2.88 -8.40 6.26
C ARG A 109 3.64 -9.16 7.35
N ARG A 110 4.48 -10.12 6.93
CA ARG A 110 5.44 -10.79 7.80
C ARG A 110 6.62 -11.28 6.98
N GLY A 111 7.85 -10.95 7.42
CA GLY A 111 9.07 -11.38 6.74
C GLY A 111 9.12 -10.94 5.28
N GLY A 112 8.76 -9.70 4.99
CA GLY A 112 8.75 -9.13 3.64
C GLY A 112 7.61 -9.58 2.73
N LYS A 113 6.77 -10.56 3.14
CA LYS A 113 5.66 -11.08 2.34
C LYS A 113 4.32 -10.52 2.82
N THR A 114 3.50 -10.06 1.90
CA THR A 114 2.14 -9.57 2.18
C THR A 114 1.16 -10.75 2.26
N LEU A 115 0.37 -10.81 3.33
CA LEU A 115 -0.74 -11.74 3.46
C LEU A 115 -1.94 -11.22 2.67
N CYS A 116 -2.38 -10.02 3.00
CA CYS A 116 -3.50 -9.34 2.35
C CYS A 116 -3.37 -7.82 2.55
N ALA A 117 -4.23 -7.07 1.87
CA ALA A 117 -4.34 -5.63 2.02
C ALA A 117 -5.81 -5.18 1.99
N LEU A 118 -6.13 -4.20 2.82
CA LEU A 118 -7.40 -3.48 2.77
C LEU A 118 -7.17 -2.10 2.14
N TYR A 119 -8.13 -1.65 1.36
CA TYR A 119 -8.08 -0.36 0.66
C TYR A 119 -9.31 0.46 1.01
N ALA A 120 -9.13 1.73 1.33
CA ALA A 120 -10.22 2.63 1.65
C ALA A 120 -10.28 3.81 0.68
N LYS A 121 -11.49 4.13 0.22
CA LYS A 121 -11.86 5.35 -0.51
C LYS A 121 -13.22 5.84 -0.05
N GLU A 122 -13.66 6.97 -0.54
CA GLU A 122 -14.96 7.53 -0.19
C GLU A 122 -16.10 6.53 -0.42
N ASN A 123 -16.88 6.27 0.63
CA ASN A 123 -18.05 5.37 0.65
C ASN A 123 -17.78 3.93 0.17
N SER A 124 -16.53 3.47 0.24
CA SER A 124 -16.18 2.12 -0.21
C SER A 124 -14.88 1.63 0.42
N PHE A 125 -14.78 0.31 0.60
CA PHE A 125 -13.51 -0.33 0.86
C PHE A 125 -13.36 -1.63 0.08
N GLY A 126 -12.11 -2.02 -0.18
CA GLY A 126 -11.78 -3.26 -0.85
C GLY A 126 -10.83 -4.09 0.00
N PHE A 127 -10.94 -5.41 -0.14
CA PHE A 127 -10.01 -6.37 0.44
C PHE A 127 -9.30 -7.11 -0.69
N MET A 128 -7.98 -7.21 -0.66
CA MET A 128 -7.19 -7.81 -1.73
C MET A 128 -6.31 -8.95 -1.22
N VAL A 129 -6.32 -10.05 -1.95
CA VAL A 129 -5.40 -11.17 -1.80
C VAL A 129 -4.71 -11.44 -3.14
N ILE A 130 -3.39 -11.63 -3.10
CA ILE A 130 -2.61 -11.97 -4.28
C ILE A 130 -2.19 -13.44 -4.14
N LEU A 131 -2.60 -14.30 -5.08
CA LEU A 131 -2.24 -15.70 -5.09
C LEU A 131 -1.13 -15.98 -6.10
N GLY A 132 0.04 -16.40 -5.62
CA GLY A 132 1.13 -16.90 -6.43
C GLY A 132 0.78 -18.24 -7.11
N LYS A 133 1.68 -18.79 -7.93
CA LYS A 133 1.40 -20.01 -8.72
C LYS A 133 0.97 -21.19 -7.82
N GLY A 134 1.74 -21.54 -6.81
CA GLY A 134 1.41 -22.66 -5.93
C GLY A 134 0.16 -22.45 -5.07
N GLU A 135 -0.19 -21.19 -4.78
CA GLU A 135 -1.42 -20.85 -4.07
C GLU A 135 -2.64 -20.97 -5.00
N ARG A 136 -2.50 -20.62 -6.28
CA ARG A 136 -3.54 -20.88 -7.29
C ARG A 136 -3.80 -22.37 -7.47
N ASP A 137 -2.75 -23.19 -7.55
CA ASP A 137 -2.89 -24.64 -7.66
C ASP A 137 -3.69 -25.21 -6.45
N LYS A 138 -3.41 -24.73 -5.24
CA LYS A 138 -4.17 -25.10 -4.03
C LYS A 138 -5.63 -24.61 -4.08
N PHE A 139 -5.88 -23.41 -4.61
CA PHE A 139 -7.24 -22.91 -4.79
C PHE A 139 -8.03 -23.81 -5.73
N GLU A 140 -7.47 -24.17 -6.89
CA GLU A 140 -8.14 -25.03 -7.86
C GLU A 140 -8.46 -26.42 -7.28
N MET A 141 -7.58 -26.99 -6.46
CA MET A 141 -7.83 -28.28 -5.76
C MET A 141 -8.98 -28.20 -4.76
N GLN A 142 -9.30 -27.01 -4.26
CA GLN A 142 -10.32 -26.77 -3.23
C GLN A 142 -11.47 -25.89 -3.74
N ARG A 143 -11.55 -25.65 -5.03
CA ARG A 143 -12.44 -24.68 -5.67
C ARG A 143 -13.90 -24.83 -5.23
N GLU A 144 -14.38 -26.05 -5.14
CA GLU A 144 -15.77 -26.35 -4.77
C GLU A 144 -16.10 -26.01 -3.29
N LEU A 145 -15.11 -25.74 -2.45
CA LEU A 145 -15.31 -25.29 -1.08
C LEU A 145 -15.58 -23.80 -0.97
N PHE A 146 -15.43 -23.07 -2.06
CA PHE A 146 -15.68 -21.64 -2.14
C PHE A 146 -17.05 -21.32 -2.74
N SER A 147 -17.66 -20.23 -2.29
CA SER A 147 -18.90 -19.74 -2.88
C SER A 147 -18.74 -19.41 -4.37
N LYS A 148 -19.83 -19.47 -5.12
CA LYS A 148 -19.81 -19.14 -6.56
C LYS A 148 -19.35 -17.69 -6.80
N GLU A 149 -19.63 -16.77 -5.88
CA GLU A 149 -19.15 -15.40 -5.93
C GLU A 149 -17.62 -15.34 -5.91
N VAL A 150 -16.97 -16.04 -4.98
CA VAL A 150 -15.49 -16.11 -4.90
C VAL A 150 -14.89 -16.81 -6.11
N GLN A 151 -15.51 -17.88 -6.61
CA GLN A 151 -15.05 -18.55 -7.83
C GLN A 151 -15.09 -17.60 -9.02
N THR A 152 -16.16 -16.83 -9.19
CA THR A 152 -16.29 -15.83 -10.25
C THR A 152 -15.25 -14.73 -10.12
N LEU A 153 -15.09 -14.14 -8.93
CA LEU A 153 -14.06 -13.13 -8.67
C LEU A 153 -12.66 -13.64 -8.95
N TYR A 154 -12.40 -14.90 -8.61
CA TYR A 154 -11.12 -15.54 -8.93
C TYR A 154 -10.93 -15.69 -10.43
N ASP A 155 -11.93 -16.13 -11.19
CA ASP A 155 -11.82 -16.32 -12.64
C ASP A 155 -11.56 -15.00 -13.38
N GLU A 156 -12.27 -13.94 -12.99
CA GLU A 156 -12.17 -12.60 -13.57
C GLU A 156 -10.90 -11.85 -13.16
N ALA A 157 -10.24 -12.29 -12.07
CA ALA A 157 -9.08 -11.59 -11.53
C ALA A 157 -7.88 -11.64 -12.49
N THR A 158 -7.21 -10.49 -12.62
CA THR A 158 -6.03 -10.36 -13.49
C THR A 158 -4.81 -11.05 -12.89
N VAL A 159 -4.07 -11.77 -13.76
CA VAL A 159 -2.79 -12.36 -13.41
C VAL A 159 -1.66 -11.40 -13.79
N TYR A 160 -0.88 -11.00 -12.79
CA TYR A 160 0.33 -10.20 -12.96
C TYR A 160 1.58 -11.07 -12.73
N TYR A 161 2.78 -10.50 -12.88
CA TYR A 161 4.05 -11.22 -12.71
C TYR A 161 4.23 -11.80 -11.30
N ASP A 162 3.65 -11.17 -10.28
CA ASP A 162 3.74 -11.56 -8.86
C ASP A 162 2.55 -12.42 -8.38
N GLY A 163 1.54 -12.64 -9.23
CA GLY A 163 0.39 -13.48 -8.92
C GLY A 163 -0.94 -13.00 -9.47
N LYS A 164 -1.99 -13.68 -9.08
CA LYS A 164 -3.38 -13.35 -9.41
C LYS A 164 -3.96 -12.44 -8.32
N TRP A 165 -4.40 -11.25 -8.71
CA TRP A 165 -4.87 -10.20 -7.81
C TRP A 165 -6.38 -10.27 -7.67
N ILE A 166 -6.86 -10.80 -6.56
CA ILE A 166 -8.29 -10.94 -6.29
C ILE A 166 -8.72 -9.80 -5.37
N MET A 167 -9.61 -8.93 -5.86
CA MET A 167 -10.14 -7.78 -5.14
C MET A 167 -11.61 -8.03 -4.79
N PHE A 168 -11.95 -7.91 -3.53
CA PHE A 168 -13.30 -8.01 -2.99
C PHE A 168 -13.80 -6.62 -2.60
N GLU A 169 -14.95 -6.20 -3.09
CA GLU A 169 -15.66 -5.02 -2.58
C GLU A 169 -16.73 -5.49 -1.59
N LEU A 170 -16.37 -5.49 -0.31
CA LEU A 170 -17.22 -6.06 0.74
C LEU A 170 -18.31 -5.09 1.18
N ARG A 171 -19.54 -5.59 1.27
CA ARG A 171 -20.71 -4.86 1.76
C ARG A 171 -21.35 -5.48 2.99
N ASN A 172 -20.97 -6.70 3.31
CA ASN A 172 -21.39 -7.47 4.46
C ASN A 172 -20.32 -8.52 4.80
N THR A 173 -20.57 -9.35 5.80
CA THR A 173 -19.66 -10.39 6.30
C THR A 173 -19.84 -11.75 5.60
N GLY A 174 -20.70 -11.85 4.59
CA GLY A 174 -21.08 -13.13 3.97
C GLY A 174 -19.92 -13.91 3.37
N LEU A 175 -18.86 -13.22 2.91
CA LEU A 175 -17.68 -13.86 2.32
C LEU A 175 -16.55 -14.11 3.33
N PHE A 176 -16.74 -13.86 4.62
CA PHE A 176 -15.65 -13.96 5.61
C PHE A 176 -15.10 -15.39 5.73
N SER A 177 -15.95 -16.41 5.66
CA SER A 177 -15.51 -17.81 5.67
C SER A 177 -14.66 -18.17 4.45
N ASP A 178 -14.99 -17.63 3.28
CA ASP A 178 -14.21 -17.82 2.06
C ASP A 178 -12.89 -17.05 2.12
N ILE A 179 -12.91 -15.81 2.61
CA ILE A 179 -11.71 -15.01 2.82
C ILE A 179 -10.76 -15.72 3.78
N GLU A 180 -11.28 -16.29 4.85
CA GLU A 180 -10.50 -17.05 5.82
C GLU A 180 -9.79 -18.25 5.17
N ARG A 181 -10.47 -19.03 4.35
CA ARG A 181 -9.89 -20.13 3.55
C ARG A 181 -8.85 -19.65 2.55
N LEU A 182 -9.10 -18.53 1.87
CA LEU A 182 -8.12 -17.92 0.95
C LEU A 182 -6.83 -17.52 1.68
N LEU A 183 -6.96 -16.96 2.87
CA LEU A 183 -5.81 -16.60 3.70
C LEU A 183 -5.04 -17.85 4.15
N GLU A 184 -5.72 -18.95 4.49
CA GLU A 184 -5.10 -20.22 4.87
C GLU A 184 -4.36 -20.88 3.70
N ILE A 185 -4.89 -20.80 2.47
CA ILE A 185 -4.20 -21.22 1.25
C ILE A 185 -2.87 -20.48 1.10
N LYS A 186 -2.90 -19.18 1.36
CA LYS A 186 -1.73 -18.33 1.24
C LYS A 186 -0.73 -18.52 2.37
N ARG A 187 -1.21 -18.66 3.59
CA ARG A 187 -0.38 -18.89 4.79
C ARG A 187 -1.20 -19.52 5.91
N LEU A 188 -0.68 -20.57 6.50
CA LEU A 188 -1.31 -21.12 7.70
C LEU A 188 -1.32 -20.10 8.86
N PRO A 189 -2.37 -20.10 9.68
CA PRO A 189 -2.44 -19.31 10.90
C PRO A 189 -1.20 -19.52 11.77
N ASN A 190 -0.71 -18.47 12.39
CA ASN A 190 0.51 -18.51 13.18
C ASN A 190 0.35 -17.97 14.60
N ARG A 191 -0.84 -17.47 14.95
CA ARG A 191 -1.17 -17.12 16.32
C ARG A 191 -1.68 -18.37 17.03
N LYS A 192 -1.08 -18.70 18.17
CA LYS A 192 -1.61 -19.74 19.06
C LYS A 192 -2.85 -19.16 19.73
N LEU A 193 -4.00 -19.75 19.48
CA LEU A 193 -5.19 -19.45 20.24
C LEU A 193 -4.92 -19.91 21.69
N LEU A 194 -4.99 -19.00 22.64
CA LEU A 194 -5.01 -19.37 24.05
C LEU A 194 -6.33 -20.11 24.27
N SER A 195 -6.22 -21.41 24.44
CA SER A 195 -7.34 -22.30 24.85
C SER A 195 -7.72 -22.02 26.28
#